data_da78a3268e21535b9da5e014f466bb71
#
_entry.id   da78a3268e21535b9da5e014f466bb71
#
_cell.length_a   1.000
_cell.length_b   1.000
_cell.length_c   1.000
_cell.angle_alpha   90.00
_cell.angle_beta   90.00
_cell.angle_gamma   90.00
#
_symmetry.space_group_name_H-M   'P 1'
#
loop_
_entity.id
_entity.type
_entity.pdbx_description
1 polymer ?
#
loop_
_entity_poly.entity_id
_entity_poly.type
_entity_poly.pdbx_seq_one_letter_code
_entity_poly.pdbx_strand_id
1 'polypeptide(L)'
;MSFSVLLLLIIAFSLCSFFFSSSSAFKKIKASTTKPSALPKHYGQYSFVWTLFPAFLLLLVFTIIGPIYIDHFFKQQIAISDSNLNEAKIELILAKIKNIAFGAISSDEIAVIKLSEEYNKTLSKLNLFRTLAVLLLSSIIGIIISTNINVQKNSRIRVEKFL
;
A
#
# COMPACT_ATOMS: atom_id res chain seq x y z
N MET A 1 -5.48 -9.96 0.72
CA MET A 1 -4.98 -9.89 -0.67
C MET A 1 -3.47 -10.07 -0.66
N SER A 2 -2.93 -10.80 -1.66
CA SER A 2 -1.48 -10.96 -1.78
C SER A 2 -0.81 -9.65 -2.21
N PHE A 3 0.48 -9.48 -1.89
CA PHE A 3 1.29 -8.34 -2.29
C PHE A 3 1.24 -8.11 -3.81
N SER A 4 1.37 -9.19 -4.59
CA SER A 4 1.35 -9.14 -6.06
C SER A 4 0.05 -8.59 -6.63
N VAL A 5 -1.10 -8.99 -6.08
CA VAL A 5 -2.41 -8.48 -6.52
C VAL A 5 -2.56 -6.99 -6.23
N LEU A 6 -2.12 -6.53 -5.06
CA LEU A 6 -2.13 -5.10 -4.73
C LEU A 6 -1.23 -4.28 -5.65
N LEU A 7 -0.04 -4.81 -5.95
CA LEU A 7 0.89 -4.16 -6.87
C LEU A 7 0.29 -4.02 -8.28
N LEU A 8 -0.35 -5.08 -8.78
CA LEU A 8 -1.06 -5.03 -10.07
C LEU A 8 -2.20 -4.00 -10.07
N LEU A 9 -2.96 -3.92 -8.98
CA LEU A 9 -4.01 -2.91 -8.85
C LEU A 9 -3.46 -1.49 -8.85
N ILE A 10 -2.36 -1.21 -8.13
CA ILE A 10 -1.70 0.10 -8.14
C ILE A 10 -1.27 0.47 -9.56
N ILE A 11 -0.65 -0.46 -10.29
CA ILE A 11 -0.25 -0.25 -11.69
C ILE A 11 -1.48 0.03 -12.55
N ALA A 12 -2.55 -0.73 -12.42
CA ALA A 12 -3.79 -0.53 -13.17
C ALA A 12 -4.38 0.88 -12.91
N PHE A 13 -4.47 1.31 -11.64
CA PHE A 13 -4.92 2.65 -11.29
C PHE A 13 -4.02 3.74 -11.86
N SER A 14 -2.70 3.52 -11.84
CA SER A 14 -1.73 4.48 -12.41
C SER A 14 -1.87 4.58 -13.92
N LEU A 15 -2.12 3.47 -14.62
CA LEU A 15 -2.42 3.47 -16.05
C LEU A 15 -3.74 4.18 -16.37
N CYS A 16 -4.79 3.94 -15.60
CA CYS A 16 -6.04 4.69 -15.73
C CYS A 16 -5.80 6.20 -15.55
N SER A 17 -5.04 6.60 -14.55
CA SER A 17 -4.67 7.99 -14.30
C SER A 17 -3.87 8.59 -15.47
N PHE A 18 -2.95 7.83 -16.08
CA PHE A 18 -2.22 8.22 -17.29
C PHE A 18 -3.18 8.53 -18.45
N PHE A 19 -4.07 7.60 -18.80
CA PHE A 19 -5.00 7.81 -19.93
C PHE A 19 -5.96 8.96 -19.67
N PHE A 20 -6.48 9.07 -18.46
CA PHE A 20 -7.40 10.13 -18.09
C PHE A 20 -6.75 11.50 -18.13
N SER A 21 -5.54 11.63 -17.60
CA SER A 21 -4.75 12.87 -17.62
C SER A 21 -4.32 13.26 -19.02
N SER A 22 -3.88 12.31 -19.84
CA SER A 22 -3.51 12.56 -21.22
C SER A 22 -4.70 13.03 -22.06
N SER A 23 -5.87 12.40 -21.90
CA SER A 23 -7.11 12.78 -22.56
C SER A 23 -7.61 14.16 -22.13
N SER A 24 -7.57 14.46 -20.82
CA SER A 24 -7.93 15.77 -20.28
C SER A 24 -7.00 16.87 -20.79
N ALA A 25 -5.69 16.60 -20.85
CA ALA A 25 -4.71 17.52 -21.41
C ALA A 25 -4.98 17.78 -22.89
N PHE A 26 -5.27 16.74 -23.67
CA PHE A 26 -5.59 16.87 -25.09
C PHE A 26 -6.81 17.77 -25.34
N LYS A 27 -7.89 17.57 -24.56
CA LYS A 27 -9.10 18.41 -24.64
C LYS A 27 -8.79 19.87 -24.30
N LYS A 28 -8.03 20.13 -23.23
CA LYS A 28 -7.64 21.48 -22.81
C LYS A 28 -6.72 22.16 -23.83
N ILE A 29 -5.80 21.44 -24.45
CA ILE A 29 -4.93 21.94 -25.51
C ILE A 29 -5.73 22.34 -26.74
N LYS A 30 -6.68 21.51 -27.16
CA LYS A 30 -7.55 21.79 -28.33
C LYS A 30 -8.47 23.01 -28.10
N ALA A 31 -8.87 23.26 -26.85
CA ALA A 31 -9.69 24.41 -26.49
C ALA A 31 -8.90 25.70 -26.21
N SER A 32 -7.56 25.60 -26.11
CA SER A 32 -6.70 26.74 -25.78
C SER A 32 -6.18 27.41 -27.07
N THR A 33 -6.18 28.73 -27.06
CA THR A 33 -5.57 29.55 -28.13
C THR A 33 -4.06 29.73 -27.94
N THR A 34 -3.51 29.37 -26.79
CA THR A 34 -2.09 29.46 -26.46
C THR A 34 -1.35 28.19 -26.82
N LYS A 35 -0.09 28.31 -27.27
CA LYS A 35 0.76 27.14 -27.55
C LYS A 35 0.96 26.31 -26.27
N PRO A 36 0.71 24.98 -26.31
CA PRO A 36 0.92 24.13 -25.17
C PRO A 36 2.41 24.01 -24.85
N SER A 37 2.75 24.00 -23.57
CA SER A 37 4.16 23.87 -23.13
C SER A 37 4.70 22.44 -23.25
N ALA A 38 3.83 21.45 -23.39
CA ALA A 38 4.21 20.04 -23.54
C ALA A 38 3.13 19.23 -24.28
N LEU A 39 3.51 18.08 -24.81
CA LEU A 39 2.60 17.14 -25.46
C LEU A 39 1.65 16.49 -24.41
N PRO A 40 0.41 16.12 -24.78
CA PRO A 40 -0.56 15.46 -23.87
C PRO A 40 0.03 14.25 -23.14
N LYS A 41 0.90 13.47 -23.79
CA LYS A 41 1.58 12.30 -23.25
C LYS A 41 2.39 12.62 -21.97
N HIS A 42 3.05 13.78 -21.91
CA HIS A 42 3.87 14.16 -20.75
C HIS A 42 3.02 14.44 -19.51
N TYR A 43 1.79 14.94 -19.68
CA TYR A 43 0.85 15.11 -18.56
C TYR A 43 0.37 13.75 -18.04
N GLY A 44 0.17 12.78 -18.94
CA GLY A 44 -0.13 11.39 -18.56
C GLY A 44 1.02 10.74 -17.79
N GLN A 45 2.26 10.87 -18.28
CA GLN A 45 3.47 10.36 -17.59
C GLN A 45 3.62 10.96 -16.19
N TYR A 46 3.44 12.26 -16.07
CA TYR A 46 3.46 12.93 -14.77
C TYR A 46 2.42 12.35 -13.82
N SER A 47 1.18 12.19 -14.28
CA SER A 47 0.11 11.59 -13.47
C SER A 47 0.41 10.14 -13.08
N PHE A 48 0.93 9.34 -13.99
CA PHE A 48 1.33 7.97 -13.74
C PHE A 48 2.34 7.85 -12.60
N VAL A 49 3.45 8.60 -12.70
CA VAL A 49 4.52 8.56 -11.68
C VAL A 49 4.03 8.99 -10.32
N TRP A 50 3.29 10.10 -10.25
CA TRP A 50 2.78 10.63 -8.98
C TRP A 50 1.66 9.80 -8.37
N THR A 51 0.96 9.00 -9.14
CA THR A 51 -0.04 8.05 -8.61
C THR A 51 0.63 6.77 -8.13
N LEU A 52 1.62 6.27 -8.88
CA LEU A 52 2.29 5.02 -8.60
C LEU A 52 3.23 5.12 -7.40
N PHE A 53 4.10 6.14 -7.37
CA PHE A 53 5.21 6.22 -6.42
C PHE A 53 4.77 6.29 -4.95
N PRO A 54 3.86 7.20 -4.54
CA PRO A 54 3.42 7.26 -3.14
C PRO A 54 2.65 6.00 -2.70
N ALA A 55 1.81 5.45 -3.59
CA ALA A 55 1.07 4.24 -3.30
C ALA A 55 1.98 3.01 -3.12
N PHE A 56 3.01 2.90 -3.97
CA PHE A 56 4.02 1.85 -3.87
C PHE A 56 4.85 1.99 -2.58
N LEU A 57 5.28 3.21 -2.25
CA LEU A 57 6.03 3.48 -1.03
C LEU A 57 5.20 3.12 0.21
N LEU A 58 3.93 3.51 0.25
CA LEU A 58 3.03 3.14 1.34
C LEU A 58 2.85 1.62 1.45
N LEU A 59 2.70 0.93 0.32
CA LEU A 59 2.63 -0.54 0.28
C LEU A 59 3.88 -1.19 0.89
N LEU A 60 5.08 -0.69 0.55
CA LEU A 60 6.34 -1.18 1.12
C LEU A 60 6.40 -0.96 2.64
N VAL A 61 6.05 0.24 3.11
CA VAL A 61 6.02 0.58 4.53
C VAL A 61 5.13 -0.41 5.30
N PHE A 62 3.90 -0.64 4.85
CA PHE A 62 3.00 -1.59 5.49
C PHE A 62 3.47 -3.05 5.43
N THR A 63 4.19 -3.42 4.37
CA THR A 63 4.71 -4.78 4.22
C THR A 63 5.86 -5.07 5.18
N ILE A 64 6.69 -4.06 5.47
CA ILE A 64 7.83 -4.19 6.38
C ILE A 64 7.39 -3.99 7.83
N ILE A 65 6.68 -2.90 8.12
CA ILE A 65 6.34 -2.51 9.50
C ILE A 65 5.19 -3.34 10.05
N GLY A 66 4.25 -3.76 9.20
CA GLY A 66 3.05 -4.47 9.63
C GLY A 66 3.32 -5.75 10.44
N PRO A 67 4.12 -6.70 9.95
CA PRO A 67 4.48 -7.90 10.69
C PRO A 67 5.22 -7.60 11.99
N ILE A 68 6.15 -6.64 11.96
CA ILE A 68 6.94 -6.23 13.14
C ILE A 68 6.01 -5.71 14.24
N TYR A 69 5.03 -4.89 13.89
CA TYR A 69 4.06 -4.34 14.83
C TYR A 69 3.19 -5.43 15.46
N ILE A 70 2.69 -6.38 14.66
CA ILE A 70 1.88 -7.50 15.15
C ILE A 70 2.71 -8.38 16.09
N ASP A 71 3.94 -8.71 15.71
CA ASP A 71 4.83 -9.53 16.53
C ASP A 71 5.11 -8.89 17.89
N HIS A 72 5.38 -7.58 17.88
CA HIS A 72 5.61 -6.85 19.14
C HIS A 72 4.37 -6.82 20.02
N PHE A 73 3.19 -6.60 19.44
CA PHE A 73 1.92 -6.61 20.16
C PHE A 73 1.65 -7.97 20.82
N PHE A 74 1.82 -9.08 20.08
CA PHE A 74 1.60 -10.40 20.63
C PHE A 74 2.69 -10.83 21.64
N LYS A 75 3.95 -10.40 21.46
CA LYS A 75 5.00 -10.59 22.49
C LYS A 75 4.61 -9.93 23.81
N GLN A 76 4.10 -8.73 23.80
CA GLN A 76 3.64 -8.04 25.00
C GLN A 76 2.45 -8.76 25.63
N GLN A 77 1.50 -9.23 24.85
CA GLN A 77 0.32 -9.94 25.34
C GLN A 77 0.71 -11.27 26.04
N ILE A 78 1.66 -12.01 25.46
CA ILE A 78 2.20 -13.24 26.06
C ILE A 78 2.94 -12.94 27.37
N ALA A 79 3.77 -11.89 27.41
CA ALA A 79 4.52 -11.49 28.59
C ALA A 79 3.61 -11.06 29.76
N ILE A 80 2.47 -10.43 29.49
CA ILE A 80 1.49 -10.04 30.50
C ILE A 80 0.74 -11.27 31.05
N SER A 81 0.49 -12.27 30.22
CA SER A 81 -0.24 -13.48 30.61
C SER A 81 0.55 -14.35 31.58
N ASP A 82 1.88 -14.33 31.53
CA ASP A 82 2.73 -15.10 32.44
C ASP A 82 4.07 -14.32 32.66
N SER A 83 4.11 -13.61 33.79
CA SER A 83 5.22 -12.74 34.17
C SER A 83 6.56 -13.45 34.46
N ASN A 84 6.54 -14.78 34.55
CA ASN A 84 7.72 -15.61 34.83
C ASN A 84 8.40 -16.16 33.54
N LEU A 85 7.90 -15.77 32.35
CA LEU A 85 8.45 -16.26 31.10
C LEU A 85 9.73 -15.50 30.74
N ASN A 86 10.79 -16.25 30.43
CA ASN A 86 12.00 -15.67 29.84
C ASN A 86 11.73 -15.30 28.37
N GLU A 87 12.44 -14.28 27.86
CA GLU A 87 12.29 -13.75 26.50
C GLU A 87 12.37 -14.86 25.44
N ALA A 88 13.29 -15.82 25.59
CA ALA A 88 13.41 -16.99 24.72
C ALA A 88 12.15 -17.85 24.66
N LYS A 89 11.44 -18.01 25.80
CA LYS A 89 10.18 -18.76 25.83
C LYS A 89 9.04 -17.99 25.16
N ILE A 90 8.99 -16.67 25.31
CA ILE A 90 8.02 -15.80 24.64
C ILE A 90 8.17 -15.93 23.12
N GLU A 91 9.40 -15.91 22.60
CA GLU A 91 9.67 -16.09 21.17
C GLU A 91 9.25 -17.47 20.66
N LEU A 92 9.49 -18.51 21.44
CA LEU A 92 9.10 -19.87 21.09
C LEU A 92 7.57 -20.03 21.06
N ILE A 93 6.84 -19.44 22.02
CA ILE A 93 5.37 -19.43 22.03
C ILE A 93 4.84 -18.63 20.83
N LEU A 94 5.42 -17.47 20.52
CA LEU A 94 5.02 -16.69 19.36
C LEU A 94 5.26 -17.46 18.04
N ALA A 95 6.39 -18.14 17.92
CA ALA A 95 6.66 -19.00 16.77
C ALA A 95 5.64 -20.14 16.65
N LYS A 96 5.25 -20.76 17.77
CA LYS A 96 4.21 -21.80 17.83
C LYS A 96 2.85 -21.22 17.37
N ILE A 97 2.45 -20.05 17.88
CA ILE A 97 1.23 -19.35 17.48
C ILE A 97 1.21 -19.07 15.97
N LYS A 98 2.31 -18.57 15.41
CA LYS A 98 2.44 -18.33 13.98
C LYS A 98 2.31 -19.59 13.15
N ASN A 99 3.00 -20.66 13.53
CA ASN A 99 2.95 -21.94 12.82
C ASN A 99 1.53 -22.52 12.81
N ILE A 100 0.79 -22.41 13.90
CA ILE A 100 -0.62 -22.83 13.97
C ILE A 100 -1.49 -21.90 13.12
N ALA A 101 -1.30 -20.59 13.23
CA ALA A 101 -2.04 -19.60 12.45
C ALA A 101 -1.89 -19.79 10.93
N PHE A 102 -0.71 -20.23 10.49
CA PHE A 102 -0.44 -20.55 9.07
C PHE A 102 -0.76 -22.00 8.67
N GLY A 103 -1.29 -22.80 9.60
CA GLY A 103 -1.69 -24.19 9.33
C GLY A 103 -0.53 -25.17 9.17
N ALA A 104 0.67 -24.81 9.65
CA ALA A 104 1.86 -25.66 9.56
C ALA A 104 1.90 -26.76 10.63
N ILE A 105 1.28 -26.52 11.80
CA ILE A 105 1.25 -27.44 12.94
C ILE A 105 -0.14 -27.39 13.59
N SER A 106 -0.65 -28.54 14.06
CA SER A 106 -1.80 -28.61 14.95
C SER A 106 -1.34 -28.65 16.41
N SER A 107 -2.10 -28.05 17.31
CA SER A 107 -1.83 -28.10 18.75
C SER A 107 -3.12 -28.43 19.47
N ASP A 108 -3.00 -29.22 20.54
CA ASP A 108 -4.15 -29.57 21.43
C ASP A 108 -4.34 -28.54 22.54
N GLU A 109 -3.44 -27.57 22.67
CA GLU A 109 -3.54 -26.51 23.68
C GLU A 109 -4.57 -25.44 23.27
N ILE A 110 -5.72 -25.43 23.90
CA ILE A 110 -6.85 -24.52 23.63
C ILE A 110 -6.42 -23.05 23.73
N ALA A 111 -5.54 -22.71 24.67
CA ALA A 111 -5.05 -21.34 24.84
C ALA A 111 -4.22 -20.86 23.61
N VAL A 112 -3.37 -21.71 23.07
CA VAL A 112 -2.51 -21.40 21.93
C VAL A 112 -3.35 -21.33 20.64
N ILE A 113 -4.36 -22.18 20.50
CA ILE A 113 -5.30 -22.15 19.37
C ILE A 113 -6.05 -20.81 19.36
N LYS A 114 -6.58 -20.36 20.51
CA LYS A 114 -7.30 -19.10 20.64
C LYS A 114 -6.41 -17.90 20.28
N LEU A 115 -5.17 -17.88 20.74
CA LEU A 115 -4.19 -16.85 20.40
C LEU A 115 -3.83 -16.88 18.90
N SER A 116 -3.76 -18.05 18.29
CA SER A 116 -3.48 -18.17 16.84
C SER A 116 -4.65 -17.67 15.99
N GLU A 117 -5.88 -17.88 16.40
CA GLU A 117 -7.07 -17.31 15.75
C GLU A 117 -7.09 -15.78 15.87
N GLU A 118 -6.75 -15.25 17.04
CA GLU A 118 -6.65 -13.81 17.28
C GLU A 118 -5.53 -13.17 16.43
N TYR A 119 -4.39 -13.86 16.33
CA TYR A 119 -3.29 -13.46 15.44
C TYR A 119 -3.77 -13.37 13.98
N ASN A 120 -4.46 -14.39 13.48
CA ASN A 120 -5.01 -14.41 12.12
C ASN A 120 -6.04 -13.29 11.89
N LYS A 121 -6.91 -13.05 12.85
CA LYS A 121 -7.89 -11.95 12.79
C LYS A 121 -7.20 -10.60 12.73
N THR A 122 -6.17 -10.39 13.54
CA THR A 122 -5.39 -9.13 13.56
C THR A 122 -4.61 -8.94 12.26
N LEU A 123 -3.99 -10.00 11.75
CA LEU A 123 -3.30 -9.99 10.46
C LEU A 123 -4.27 -9.67 9.31
N SER A 124 -5.46 -10.25 9.33
CA SER A 124 -6.49 -9.99 8.31
C SER A 124 -6.99 -8.55 8.35
N LYS A 125 -7.21 -7.98 9.54
CA LYS A 125 -7.58 -6.57 9.71
C LYS A 125 -6.48 -5.64 9.20
N LEU A 126 -5.22 -5.92 9.53
CA LEU A 126 -4.09 -5.12 9.04
C LEU A 126 -3.96 -5.21 7.52
N ASN A 127 -4.11 -6.38 6.93
CA ASN A 127 -4.10 -6.57 5.49
C ASN A 127 -5.26 -5.84 4.80
N LEU A 128 -6.44 -5.81 5.39
CA LEU A 128 -7.59 -5.06 4.88
C LEU A 128 -7.32 -3.55 4.96
N PHE A 129 -6.83 -3.06 6.10
CA PHE A 129 -6.48 -1.66 6.29
C PHE A 129 -5.39 -1.20 5.29
N ARG A 130 -4.33 -2.00 5.12
CA ARG A 130 -3.29 -1.77 4.10
C ARG A 130 -3.89 -1.63 2.71
N THR A 131 -4.78 -2.56 2.33
CA THR A 131 -5.42 -2.56 1.01
C THR A 131 -6.23 -1.28 0.79
N LEU A 132 -7.08 -0.93 1.76
CA LEU A 132 -7.91 0.27 1.69
C LEU A 132 -7.05 1.54 1.64
N ALA A 133 -6.06 1.67 2.52
CA ALA A 133 -5.19 2.85 2.58
C ALA A 133 -4.44 3.08 1.26
N VAL A 134 -3.85 2.02 0.69
CA VAL A 134 -3.10 2.10 -0.57
C VAL A 134 -4.01 2.46 -1.75
N LEU A 135 -5.20 1.83 -1.86
CA LEU A 135 -6.12 2.11 -2.95
C LEU A 135 -6.76 3.51 -2.84
N LEU A 136 -7.12 3.94 -1.64
CA LEU A 136 -7.64 5.29 -1.41
C LEU A 136 -6.59 6.35 -1.75
N LEU A 137 -5.35 6.18 -1.29
CA LEU A 137 -4.27 7.12 -1.60
C LEU A 137 -4.02 7.21 -3.10
N SER A 138 -3.92 6.07 -3.79
CA SER A 138 -3.73 6.01 -5.24
C SER A 138 -4.86 6.71 -5.99
N SER A 139 -6.12 6.46 -5.60
CA SER A 139 -7.30 7.07 -6.22
C SER A 139 -7.36 8.58 -6.01
N ILE A 140 -7.14 9.04 -4.78
CA ILE A 140 -7.18 10.47 -4.42
C ILE A 140 -6.11 11.24 -5.21
N ILE A 141 -4.87 10.75 -5.21
CA ILE A 141 -3.78 11.41 -5.93
C ILE A 141 -4.06 11.43 -7.44
N GLY A 142 -4.51 10.30 -8.01
CA GLY A 142 -4.86 10.21 -9.43
C GLY A 142 -5.94 11.22 -9.83
N ILE A 143 -6.99 11.37 -9.03
CA ILE A 143 -8.07 12.34 -9.27
C ILE A 143 -7.55 13.78 -9.15
N ILE A 144 -6.82 14.10 -8.07
CA ILE A 144 -6.29 15.46 -7.84
C ILE A 144 -5.39 15.90 -9.01
N ILE A 145 -4.50 15.04 -9.46
CA ILE A 145 -3.59 15.38 -10.57
C ILE A 145 -4.37 15.54 -11.87
N SER A 146 -5.29 14.62 -12.15
CA SER A 146 -6.05 14.62 -13.40
C SER A 146 -6.97 15.84 -13.54
N THR A 147 -7.56 16.30 -12.44
CA THR A 147 -8.42 17.49 -12.42
C THR A 147 -7.61 18.80 -12.49
N ASN A 148 -6.47 18.84 -11.83
CA ASN A 148 -5.61 20.02 -11.71
C ASN A 148 -4.56 20.16 -12.84
N ILE A 149 -4.77 19.51 -13.99
CA ILE A 149 -3.88 19.66 -15.14
C ILE A 149 -3.89 21.11 -15.65
N ASN A 150 -2.77 21.79 -15.51
CA ASN A 150 -2.53 23.11 -16.09
C ASN A 150 -1.63 23.00 -17.31
N VAL A 151 -2.18 23.25 -18.50
CA VAL A 151 -1.52 23.10 -19.79
C VAL A 151 -0.38 24.13 -20.01
N GLN A 152 -0.41 25.23 -19.26
CA GLN A 152 0.62 26.27 -19.31
C GLN A 152 1.87 25.93 -18.49
N LYS A 153 1.76 25.01 -17.52
CA LYS A 153 2.91 24.56 -16.71
C LYS A 153 3.70 23.48 -17.45
N ASN A 154 4.99 23.68 -17.56
CA ASN A 154 5.90 22.80 -18.28
C ASN A 154 6.07 21.45 -17.56
N SER A 155 5.17 20.51 -17.83
CA SER A 155 5.14 19.18 -17.21
C SER A 155 6.34 18.31 -17.64
N ARG A 156 6.93 18.58 -18.82
CA ARG A 156 8.13 17.89 -19.31
C ARG A 156 9.31 18.10 -18.36
N ILE A 157 9.61 19.35 -17.99
CA ILE A 157 10.70 19.67 -17.06
C ILE A 157 10.49 19.03 -15.69
N ARG A 158 9.23 18.88 -15.24
CA ARG A 158 8.94 18.23 -13.96
C ARG A 158 9.19 16.73 -13.98
N VAL A 159 8.88 16.05 -15.08
CA VAL A 159 9.17 14.60 -15.22
C VAL A 159 10.67 14.38 -15.39
N GLU A 160 11.35 15.20 -16.20
CA GLU A 160 12.80 15.09 -16.40
C GLU A 160 13.63 15.41 -15.14
N LYS A 161 13.10 16.23 -14.21
CA LYS A 161 13.75 16.48 -12.91
C LYS A 161 13.51 15.37 -11.88
N PHE A 162 12.55 14.50 -12.13
CA PHE A 162 12.19 13.43 -11.20
C PHE A 162 12.81 12.07 -11.56
N LEU A 163 13.21 11.90 -12.82
CA LEU A 163 13.95 10.76 -13.35
C LEU A 163 15.45 11.03 -13.33
#